data_24d853e26292507e350f1e568ffb353d
#
_entry.id   24d853e26292507e350f1e568ffb353d
#
_cell.length_a   1.000
_cell.length_b   1.000
_cell.length_c   1.000
_cell.angle_alpha   90.00
_cell.angle_beta   90.00
_cell.angle_gamma   90.00
#
_symmetry.space_group_name_H-M   'P 1'
#
loop_
_entity.id
_entity.type
_entity.pdbx_description
1 polymer ?
#
loop_
_entity_poly.entity_id
_entity_poly.type
_entity_poly.pdbx_seq_one_letter_code
_entity_poly.pdbx_strand_id
1 'polypeptide(L)'
;MIDWDRVVELHDELGVEEFNPVLEMFIDEVEGVVMRLQSDDAAELESSLHFLKGCAWNLGFAEFGAICQRGEAMAARGSAQQVSIDELVACYSTSKQMFIRDLARVIDPDAGGNTDVA
;
A
#
# COMPACT_ATOMS: atom_id res chain seq x y z
N MET A 1 3.69 6.03 -9.18
CA MET A 1 3.91 5.87 -7.73
C MET A 1 2.60 5.53 -7.00
N ILE A 2 1.68 6.46 -6.88
CA ILE A 2 0.32 6.16 -6.40
C ILE A 2 -0.62 6.18 -7.60
N ASP A 3 -1.43 5.14 -7.74
CA ASP A 3 -2.47 5.08 -8.75
C ASP A 3 -3.72 5.76 -8.19
N TRP A 4 -3.81 7.07 -8.38
CA TRP A 4 -4.90 7.87 -7.84
C TRP A 4 -6.26 7.53 -8.45
N ASP A 5 -6.28 7.04 -9.69
CA ASP A 5 -7.52 6.57 -10.30
C ASP A 5 -8.10 5.40 -9.51
N ARG A 6 -7.24 4.48 -9.05
CA ARG A 6 -7.68 3.37 -8.21
C ARG A 6 -8.16 3.87 -6.84
N VAL A 7 -7.48 4.85 -6.26
CA VAL A 7 -7.89 5.43 -4.96
C VAL A 7 -9.29 6.04 -5.08
N VAL A 8 -9.53 6.82 -6.12
CA VAL A 8 -10.85 7.42 -6.36
C VAL A 8 -11.91 6.35 -6.57
N GLU A 9 -11.60 5.33 -7.36
CA GLU A 9 -12.49 4.20 -7.60
C GLU A 9 -12.87 3.49 -6.31
N LEU A 10 -11.88 3.24 -5.44
CA LEU A 10 -12.11 2.61 -4.15
C LEU A 10 -13.00 3.49 -3.25
N HIS A 11 -12.72 4.79 -3.23
CA HIS A 11 -13.54 5.75 -2.50
C HIS A 11 -15.00 5.72 -2.97
N ASP A 12 -15.21 5.69 -4.28
CA ASP A 12 -16.54 5.66 -4.85
C ASP A 12 -17.28 4.36 -4.56
N GLU A 13 -16.55 3.23 -4.58
CA GLU A 13 -17.11 1.92 -4.27
C GLU A 13 -17.58 1.81 -2.82
N LEU A 14 -16.78 2.35 -1.89
CA LEU A 14 -17.06 2.24 -0.45
C LEU A 14 -18.00 3.31 0.07
N GLY A 15 -17.97 4.49 -0.55
CA GLY A 15 -18.74 5.63 -0.07
C GLY A 15 -17.99 6.42 0.99
N VAL A 16 -18.44 7.65 1.20
CA VAL A 16 -17.77 8.62 2.07
C VAL A 16 -17.63 8.12 3.50
N GLU A 17 -18.67 7.46 4.02
CA GLU A 17 -18.69 7.02 5.43
C GLU A 17 -17.77 5.83 5.68
N GLU A 18 -17.67 4.92 4.71
CA GLU A 18 -16.92 3.67 4.88
C GLU A 18 -15.46 3.78 4.47
N PHE A 19 -15.12 4.77 3.65
CA PHE A 19 -13.78 4.84 3.06
C PHE A 19 -12.68 4.92 4.11
N ASN A 20 -12.77 5.87 5.04
CA ASN A 20 -11.72 6.05 6.06
C ASN A 20 -11.59 4.85 7.00
N PRO A 21 -12.67 4.28 7.57
CA PRO A 21 -12.53 3.09 8.40
C PRO A 21 -11.93 1.91 7.68
N VAL A 22 -12.33 1.66 6.43
CA VAL A 22 -11.79 0.55 5.64
C VAL A 22 -10.32 0.80 5.31
N LEU A 23 -9.96 2.02 4.96
CA LEU A 23 -8.59 2.40 4.64
C LEU A 23 -7.68 2.17 5.86
N GLU A 24 -8.10 2.59 7.05
CA GLU A 24 -7.34 2.38 8.27
C GLU A 24 -7.11 0.90 8.54
N MET A 25 -8.14 0.08 8.35
CA MET A 25 -8.04 -1.37 8.51
C MET A 25 -7.02 -1.98 7.55
N PHE A 26 -7.06 -1.58 6.28
CA PHE A 26 -6.10 -2.05 5.29
C PHE A 26 -4.67 -1.67 5.68
N ILE A 27 -4.47 -0.42 6.09
CA ILE A 27 -3.14 0.06 6.46
C ILE A 27 -2.62 -0.69 7.68
N ASP A 28 -3.45 -0.91 8.68
CA ASP A 28 -3.05 -1.65 9.87
C ASP A 28 -2.61 -3.07 9.53
N GLU A 29 -3.36 -3.76 8.68
CA GLU A 29 -3.01 -5.11 8.25
C GLU A 29 -1.73 -5.14 7.44
N VAL A 30 -1.58 -4.21 6.51
CA VAL A 30 -0.37 -4.09 5.68
C VAL A 30 0.85 -3.84 6.56
N GLU A 31 0.75 -2.92 7.51
CA GLU A 31 1.88 -2.58 8.38
C GLU A 31 2.27 -3.75 9.27
N GLY A 32 1.29 -4.50 9.76
CA GLY A 32 1.57 -5.70 10.53
C GLY A 32 2.39 -6.72 9.76
N VAL A 33 2.06 -6.92 8.49
CA VAL A 33 2.82 -7.84 7.62
C VAL A 33 4.20 -7.28 7.29
N VAL A 34 4.27 -5.98 6.93
CA VAL A 34 5.56 -5.34 6.61
C VAL A 34 6.53 -5.44 7.78
N MET A 35 6.05 -5.25 9.00
CA MET A 35 6.90 -5.27 10.19
C MET A 35 7.49 -6.65 10.49
N ARG A 36 6.85 -7.73 10.05
CA ARG A 36 7.36 -9.07 10.31
C ARG A 36 8.11 -9.70 9.13
N LEU A 37 8.26 -8.99 8.01
CA LEU A 37 8.92 -9.55 6.82
C LEU A 37 10.33 -10.08 7.11
N GLN A 38 11.09 -9.41 7.97
CA GLN A 38 12.45 -9.83 8.30
C GLN A 38 12.50 -11.13 9.09
N SER A 39 11.40 -11.46 9.75
CA SER A 39 11.30 -12.70 10.56
C SER A 39 10.74 -13.85 9.76
N ASP A 40 10.22 -13.60 8.54
CA ASP A 40 9.59 -14.63 7.71
C ASP A 40 10.65 -15.60 7.18
N ASP A 41 10.33 -16.91 7.17
CA ASP A 41 11.10 -17.87 6.39
C ASP A 41 10.72 -17.73 4.89
N ALA A 42 11.34 -18.54 4.02
CA ALA A 42 11.15 -18.41 2.59
C ALA A 42 9.68 -18.60 2.18
N ALA A 43 9.00 -19.59 2.74
CA ALA A 43 7.60 -19.86 2.42
C ALA A 43 6.68 -18.77 2.94
N GLU A 44 6.93 -18.29 4.15
CA GLU A 44 6.18 -17.18 4.74
C GLU A 44 6.39 -15.91 3.96
N LEU A 45 7.62 -15.64 3.51
CA LEU A 45 7.94 -14.45 2.72
C LEU A 45 7.15 -14.43 1.41
N GLU A 46 7.10 -15.56 0.71
CA GLU A 46 6.32 -15.65 -0.52
C GLU A 46 4.85 -15.32 -0.26
N SER A 47 4.26 -15.91 0.78
CA SER A 47 2.86 -15.67 1.15
C SER A 47 2.63 -14.22 1.56
N SER A 48 3.52 -13.65 2.35
CA SER A 48 3.41 -12.26 2.81
C SER A 48 3.46 -11.29 1.64
N LEU A 49 4.38 -11.52 0.70
CA LEU A 49 4.50 -10.65 -0.47
C LEU A 49 3.31 -10.77 -1.40
N HIS A 50 2.74 -11.97 -1.52
CA HIS A 50 1.51 -12.17 -2.29
C HIS A 50 0.36 -11.34 -1.68
N PHE A 51 0.20 -11.42 -0.37
CA PHE A 51 -0.82 -10.64 0.35
C PHE A 51 -0.59 -9.13 0.17
N LEU A 52 0.64 -8.67 0.38
CA LEU A 52 0.98 -7.25 0.25
C LEU A 52 0.76 -6.73 -1.17
N LYS A 53 1.06 -7.55 -2.17
CA LYS A 53 0.81 -7.20 -3.57
C LYS A 53 -0.68 -6.92 -3.80
N GLY A 54 -1.54 -7.80 -3.32
CA GLY A 54 -2.98 -7.62 -3.46
C GLY A 54 -3.49 -6.37 -2.76
N CYS A 55 -3.04 -6.13 -1.54
CA CYS A 55 -3.40 -4.93 -0.79
C CYS A 55 -2.91 -3.67 -1.49
N ALA A 56 -1.68 -3.70 -2.01
CA ALA A 56 -1.10 -2.55 -2.70
C ALA A 56 -1.92 -2.16 -3.93
N TRP A 57 -2.30 -3.15 -4.74
CA TRP A 57 -3.14 -2.88 -5.91
C TRP A 57 -4.50 -2.30 -5.51
N ASN A 58 -5.09 -2.82 -4.44
CA ASN A 58 -6.38 -2.31 -3.95
C ASN A 58 -6.29 -0.89 -3.44
N LEU A 59 -5.19 -0.53 -2.78
CA LEU A 59 -4.97 0.81 -2.24
C LEU A 59 -4.41 1.80 -3.25
N GLY A 60 -4.01 1.35 -4.43
CA GLY A 60 -3.38 2.20 -5.42
C GLY A 60 -1.89 2.45 -5.18
N PHE A 61 -1.25 1.66 -4.35
CA PHE A 61 0.20 1.74 -4.10
C PHE A 61 0.95 0.99 -5.21
N ALA A 62 0.94 1.56 -6.41
CA ALA A 62 1.37 0.86 -7.62
C ALA A 62 2.84 0.43 -7.58
N GLU A 63 3.72 1.33 -7.14
CA GLU A 63 5.15 1.01 -7.07
C GLU A 63 5.43 -0.04 -6.02
N PHE A 64 4.83 0.08 -4.85
CA PHE A 64 4.98 -0.92 -3.80
C PHE A 64 4.45 -2.28 -4.27
N GLY A 65 3.31 -2.30 -4.95
CA GLY A 65 2.76 -3.53 -5.52
C GLY A 65 3.72 -4.20 -6.51
N ALA A 66 4.36 -3.41 -7.35
CA ALA A 66 5.32 -3.92 -8.32
C ALA A 66 6.55 -4.54 -7.64
N ILE A 67 7.06 -3.90 -6.59
CA ILE A 67 8.20 -4.43 -5.83
C ILE A 67 7.80 -5.71 -5.09
N CYS A 68 6.61 -5.76 -4.51
CA CYS A 68 6.10 -6.98 -3.87
C CYS A 68 5.99 -8.13 -4.88
N GLN A 69 5.51 -7.84 -6.08
CA GLN A 69 5.39 -8.84 -7.13
C GLN A 69 6.75 -9.43 -7.51
N ARG A 70 7.76 -8.58 -7.67
CA ARG A 70 9.12 -9.05 -7.98
C ARG A 70 9.68 -9.90 -6.85
N GLY A 71 9.49 -9.46 -5.61
CA GLY A 71 9.95 -10.20 -4.43
C GLY A 71 9.25 -11.56 -4.30
N GLU A 72 7.96 -11.60 -4.54
CA GLU A 72 7.17 -12.84 -4.53
C GLU A 72 7.72 -13.83 -5.55
N ALA A 73 7.99 -13.37 -6.78
CA ALA A 73 8.54 -14.21 -7.84
C ALA A 73 9.93 -14.73 -7.46
N MET A 74 10.78 -13.91 -6.85
CA MET A 74 12.10 -14.33 -6.40
C MET A 74 11.99 -15.41 -5.31
N ALA A 75 11.12 -15.22 -4.34
CA ALA A 75 10.92 -16.20 -3.27
C ALA A 75 10.40 -17.52 -3.84
N ALA A 76 9.49 -17.47 -4.79
CA ALA A 76 8.93 -18.66 -5.44
C ALA A 76 9.99 -19.45 -6.20
N ARG A 77 11.05 -18.78 -6.71
CA ARG A 77 12.14 -19.44 -7.41
C ARG A 77 13.25 -19.95 -6.49
N GLY A 78 13.07 -19.84 -5.19
CA GLY A 78 14.08 -20.26 -4.23
C GLY A 78 15.15 -19.21 -3.95
N SER A 79 14.92 -17.95 -4.31
CA SER A 79 15.85 -16.84 -4.10
C SER A 79 15.37 -15.87 -3.02
N ALA A 80 14.65 -16.38 -2.01
CA ALA A 80 14.07 -15.55 -0.96
C ALA A 80 15.11 -14.68 -0.25
N GLN A 81 16.32 -15.20 -0.04
CA GLN A 81 17.37 -14.45 0.63
C GLN A 81 17.91 -13.28 -0.19
N GLN A 82 17.58 -13.21 -1.47
CA GLN A 82 17.97 -12.10 -2.34
C GLN A 82 16.94 -10.97 -2.35
N VAL A 83 15.77 -11.19 -1.74
CA VAL A 83 14.73 -10.15 -1.63
C VAL A 83 15.22 -9.09 -0.64
N SER A 84 15.25 -7.84 -1.07
CA SER A 84 15.64 -6.73 -0.19
C SER A 84 14.45 -6.27 0.63
N ILE A 85 14.39 -6.69 1.88
CA ILE A 85 13.33 -6.27 2.81
C ILE A 85 13.43 -4.78 3.09
N ASP A 86 14.65 -4.23 3.21
CA ASP A 86 14.86 -2.80 3.42
C ASP A 86 14.26 -1.96 2.28
N GLU A 87 14.43 -2.42 1.04
CA GLU A 87 13.84 -1.74 -0.12
C GLU A 87 12.31 -1.77 -0.08
N LEU A 88 11.74 -2.91 0.30
CA LEU A 88 10.29 -3.05 0.45
C LEU A 88 9.75 -2.10 1.51
N VAL A 89 10.39 -2.05 2.66
CA VAL A 89 9.98 -1.18 3.77
C VAL A 89 10.10 0.29 3.37
N ALA A 90 11.19 0.68 2.73
CA ALA A 90 11.41 2.06 2.28
C ALA A 90 10.36 2.47 1.24
N CYS A 91 10.07 1.59 0.30
CA CYS A 91 9.06 1.87 -0.73
C CYS A 91 7.67 2.03 -0.11
N TYR A 92 7.32 1.18 0.83
CA TYR A 92 6.03 1.30 1.54
C TYR A 92 5.94 2.62 2.28
N SER A 93 6.97 2.99 3.05
CA SER A 93 7.00 4.25 3.80
C SER A 93 6.83 5.46 2.89
N THR A 94 7.56 5.50 1.78
CA THR A 94 7.47 6.59 0.82
C THR A 94 6.07 6.65 0.20
N SER A 95 5.53 5.50 -0.20
CA SER A 95 4.18 5.43 -0.78
C SER A 95 3.12 5.92 0.20
N LYS A 96 3.21 5.49 1.46
CA LYS A 96 2.27 5.92 2.49
C LYS A 96 2.34 7.42 2.74
N GLN A 97 3.55 7.97 2.82
CA GLN A 97 3.73 9.40 3.02
C GLN A 97 3.11 10.23 1.90
N MET A 98 3.34 9.83 0.66
CA MET A 98 2.74 10.48 -0.51
C MET A 98 1.22 10.37 -0.51
N PHE A 99 0.73 9.18 -0.17
CA PHE A 99 -0.71 8.92 -0.10
C PHE A 99 -1.38 9.83 0.92
N ILE A 100 -0.87 9.87 2.15
CA ILE A 100 -1.43 10.69 3.22
C ILE A 100 -1.37 12.18 2.87
N ARG A 101 -0.23 12.62 2.32
CA ARG A 101 -0.02 14.02 1.96
C ARG A 101 -1.05 14.51 0.94
N ASP A 102 -1.37 13.69 -0.06
CA ASP A 102 -2.13 14.15 -1.22
C ASP A 102 -3.58 13.67 -1.23
N LEU A 103 -3.95 12.75 -0.34
CA LEU A 103 -5.25 12.10 -0.34
C LEU A 103 -6.42 13.09 -0.32
N ALA A 104 -6.40 14.03 0.59
CA ALA A 104 -7.50 14.98 0.76
C ALA A 104 -7.73 15.81 -0.50
N ARG A 105 -6.66 16.19 -1.19
CA ARG A 105 -6.75 16.97 -2.41
C ARG A 105 -7.34 16.18 -3.58
N VAL A 106 -7.07 14.89 -3.62
CA VAL A 106 -7.55 14.04 -4.71
C VAL A 106 -9.01 13.68 -4.52
N ILE A 107 -9.40 13.34 -3.29
CA ILE A 107 -10.76 12.90 -3.01
C ILE A 107 -11.74 14.06 -2.88
N ASP A 108 -11.33 15.13 -2.23
CA ASP A 108 -12.20 16.28 -1.94
C ASP A 108 -11.44 17.59 -2.13
N PRO A 109 -11.17 17.96 -3.38
CA PRO A 109 -10.46 19.22 -3.68
C PRO A 109 -11.20 20.46 -3.15
N ASP A 110 -12.53 20.42 -3.14
CA ASP A 110 -13.36 21.54 -2.69
C ASP A 110 -13.22 21.76 -1.18
N ALA A 111 -13.17 20.70 -0.40
CA ALA A 111 -12.97 20.80 1.05
C ALA A 111 -11.62 21.44 1.37
N GLY A 112 -10.57 21.07 0.62
CA GLY A 112 -9.26 21.68 0.76
C GLY A 112 -9.28 23.15 0.45
N GLY A 113 -9.96 23.53 -0.62
CA GLY A 113 -10.11 24.93 -1.01
C GLY A 113 -10.88 25.75 0.03
N ASN A 114 -11.92 25.18 0.59
CA ASN A 114 -12.73 25.84 1.63
C ASN A 114 -11.91 26.09 2.88
N THR A 115 -11.06 25.16 3.24
CA THR A 115 -10.19 25.31 4.40
C THR A 115 -9.23 26.49 4.23
N ASP A 116 -8.71 26.67 3.04
CA ASP A 116 -7.78 27.76 2.75
C ASP A 116 -8.49 29.14 2.82
N VAL A 117 -9.75 29.17 2.45
CA VAL A 117 -10.55 30.40 2.47
C VAL A 117 -10.95 30.80 3.88
N ALA A 118 -11.18 29.83 4.70
CA ALA A 118 -11.59 30.07 6.08
C ALA A 118 -10.44 30.60 6.92
#